data_a3a8f5d8da05591e6950bc10a4721e73
#
_entry.id   a3a8f5d8da05591e6950bc10a4721e73
#
_cell.length_a   1.000
_cell.length_b   1.000
_cell.length_c   1.000
_cell.angle_alpha   90.00
_cell.angle_beta   90.00
_cell.angle_gamma   90.00
#
_symmetry.space_group_name_H-M   'P 1'
#
loop_
_entity.id
_entity.type
_entity.pdbx_description
1 polymer ?
#
loop_
_entity_poly.entity_id
_entity_poly.type
_entity_poly.pdbx_seq_one_letter_code
_entity_poly.pdbx_strand_id
1 'polypeptide(L)'
;MIKALLLLLLLPLMPGKAEEPKIQCPGLTTYEMRWCASKSWEESEHSRKEQLPPETLENWKQATQEVCAVAYVPYRQGTIYPQMVVGCDDRLNRVLLEELKGLGN
;
A
#
# COMPACT_ATOMS: atom_id res chain seq x y z
N MET A 1 -15.73 27.98 -38.00
CA MET A 1 -14.33 28.17 -38.39
C MET A 1 -13.40 28.22 -37.21
N ILE A 2 -13.62 29.14 -36.30
CA ILE A 2 -12.81 29.24 -35.08
C ILE A 2 -13.01 28.08 -34.15
N LYS A 3 -14.18 27.43 -34.21
CA LYS A 3 -14.53 26.29 -33.35
C LYS A 3 -13.68 25.05 -33.63
N ALA A 4 -13.23 24.88 -34.84
CA ALA A 4 -12.41 23.72 -35.19
C ALA A 4 -11.01 23.78 -34.58
N LEU A 5 -10.48 24.96 -34.35
CA LEU A 5 -9.19 25.19 -33.75
C LEU A 5 -9.20 24.87 -32.26
N LEU A 6 -10.31 25.13 -31.59
CA LEU A 6 -10.46 24.84 -30.17
C LEU A 6 -10.48 23.36 -29.87
N LEU A 7 -11.05 22.56 -30.75
CA LEU A 7 -11.09 21.10 -30.60
C LEU A 7 -9.72 20.47 -30.70
N LEU A 8 -8.86 21.02 -31.55
CA LEU A 8 -7.49 20.54 -31.73
C LEU A 8 -6.62 20.81 -30.50
N LEU A 9 -6.91 21.88 -29.77
CA LEU A 9 -6.16 22.24 -28.58
C LEU A 9 -6.47 21.34 -27.39
N LEU A 10 -7.59 20.66 -27.39
CA LEU A 10 -7.97 19.79 -26.29
C LEU A 10 -7.35 18.40 -26.38
N LEU A 11 -7.00 17.96 -27.57
CA LEU A 11 -6.44 16.61 -27.78
C LEU A 11 -5.07 16.42 -27.17
N PRO A 12 -4.13 17.38 -27.30
CA PRO A 12 -2.80 17.19 -26.72
C PRO A 12 -2.76 17.31 -25.20
N LEU A 13 -3.86 17.67 -24.57
CA LEU A 13 -3.90 17.86 -23.13
C LEU A 13 -4.29 16.62 -22.35
N MET A 14 -4.52 15.49 -22.99
CA MET A 14 -4.75 14.26 -22.28
C MET A 14 -3.45 13.79 -21.63
N PRO A 15 -3.38 13.81 -20.30
CA PRO A 15 -2.17 13.36 -19.65
C PRO A 15 -2.00 11.87 -19.88
N GLY A 16 -0.84 11.48 -20.37
CA GLY A 16 -0.46 10.09 -20.36
C GLY A 16 -0.40 9.62 -18.92
N LYS A 17 -0.83 8.41 -18.66
CA LYS A 17 -0.61 7.82 -17.35
C LYS A 17 0.88 7.70 -17.12
N ALA A 18 1.34 8.19 -15.98
CA ALA A 18 2.71 7.93 -15.57
C ALA A 18 2.89 6.41 -15.47
N GLU A 19 3.89 5.90 -16.13
CA GLU A 19 4.21 4.49 -16.04
C GLU A 19 4.72 4.17 -14.63
N GLU A 20 4.28 3.04 -14.09
CA GLU A 20 4.82 2.56 -12.85
C GLU A 20 6.29 2.16 -13.04
N PRO A 21 7.14 2.43 -12.05
CA PRO A 21 8.53 2.01 -12.15
C PRO A 21 8.63 0.49 -12.24
N LYS A 22 9.57 0.03 -13.06
CA LYS A 22 9.85 -1.39 -13.21
C LYS A 22 10.77 -1.82 -12.09
N ILE A 23 10.18 -2.15 -10.96
CA ILE A 23 10.91 -2.55 -9.76
C ILE A 23 10.62 -4.02 -9.48
N GLN A 24 11.66 -4.80 -9.29
CA GLN A 24 11.52 -6.16 -8.82
C GLN A 24 11.57 -6.18 -7.30
N CYS A 25 10.52 -6.68 -6.70
CA CYS A 25 10.44 -6.78 -5.24
C CYS A 25 11.19 -8.01 -4.74
N PRO A 26 11.84 -7.92 -3.57
CA PRO A 26 11.66 -6.87 -2.56
C PRO A 26 12.45 -5.59 -2.79
N GLY A 27 13.19 -5.46 -3.89
CA GLY A 27 13.99 -4.29 -4.22
C GLY A 27 15.42 -4.35 -3.69
N LEU A 28 16.29 -3.57 -4.34
CA LEU A 28 17.71 -3.53 -4.01
C LEU A 28 18.12 -2.23 -3.30
N THR A 29 17.41 -1.14 -3.59
CA THR A 29 17.68 0.16 -2.98
C THR A 29 16.62 0.47 -1.92
N THR A 30 16.92 1.43 -1.05
CA THR A 30 15.96 1.89 -0.04
C THR A 30 14.67 2.37 -0.70
N TYR A 31 14.78 3.10 -1.80
CA TYR A 31 13.63 3.55 -2.56
C TYR A 31 12.77 2.39 -3.05
N GLU A 32 13.41 1.39 -3.65
CA GLU A 32 12.72 0.22 -4.18
C GLU A 32 12.05 -0.60 -3.08
N MET A 33 12.74 -0.77 -1.95
CA MET A 33 12.19 -1.49 -0.81
C MET A 33 10.94 -0.78 -0.26
N ARG A 34 10.97 0.54 -0.19
CA ARG A 34 9.81 1.33 0.24
C ARG A 34 8.65 1.19 -0.72
N TRP A 35 8.94 1.27 -2.01
CA TRP A 35 7.92 1.12 -3.04
C TRP A 35 7.26 -0.25 -2.95
N CYS A 36 8.07 -1.30 -2.86
CA CYS A 36 7.57 -2.67 -2.76
C CYS A 36 6.74 -2.90 -1.50
N ALA A 37 7.20 -2.41 -0.36
CA ALA A 37 6.47 -2.52 0.90
C ALA A 37 5.12 -1.81 0.83
N SER A 38 5.10 -0.61 0.24
CA SER A 38 3.87 0.17 0.09
C SER A 38 2.87 -0.51 -0.83
N LYS A 39 3.34 -1.07 -1.94
CA LYS A 39 2.46 -1.79 -2.88
C LYS A 39 1.86 -3.03 -2.26
N SER A 40 2.66 -3.82 -1.58
CA SER A 40 2.19 -5.01 -0.89
C SER A 40 1.15 -4.65 0.18
N TRP A 41 1.43 -3.61 0.95
CA TRP A 41 0.53 -3.13 1.98
C TRP A 41 -0.79 -2.61 1.40
N GLU A 42 -0.75 -1.86 0.30
CA GLU A 42 -1.96 -1.38 -0.36
C GLU A 42 -2.89 -2.53 -0.75
N GLU A 43 -2.33 -3.60 -1.27
CA GLU A 43 -3.09 -4.79 -1.66
C GLU A 43 -3.75 -5.44 -0.45
N SER A 44 -3.00 -5.69 0.62
CA SER A 44 -3.54 -6.34 1.82
C SER A 44 -4.53 -5.43 2.55
N GLU A 45 -4.29 -4.13 2.56
CA GLU A 45 -5.23 -3.17 3.14
C GLU A 45 -6.55 -3.15 2.40
N HIS A 46 -6.50 -3.14 1.08
CA HIS A 46 -7.69 -3.18 0.26
C HIS A 46 -8.54 -4.42 0.55
N SER A 47 -7.91 -5.58 0.61
CA SER A 47 -8.61 -6.84 0.89
C SER A 47 -9.24 -6.85 2.28
N ARG A 48 -8.54 -6.35 3.30
CA ARG A 48 -9.10 -6.31 4.65
C ARG A 48 -10.29 -5.36 4.77
N LYS A 49 -10.26 -4.24 4.03
CA LYS A 49 -11.38 -3.30 3.98
C LYS A 49 -12.65 -3.95 3.43
N GLU A 50 -12.48 -4.85 2.48
CA GLU A 50 -13.61 -5.56 1.90
C GLU A 50 -14.20 -6.61 2.83
N GLN A 51 -13.39 -7.18 3.71
CA GLN A 51 -13.79 -8.34 4.50
C GLN A 51 -14.15 -8.02 5.94
N LEU A 52 -13.78 -6.86 6.46
CA LEU A 52 -14.05 -6.50 7.85
C LEU A 52 -15.12 -5.41 7.96
N PRO A 53 -16.05 -5.53 8.94
CA PRO A 53 -16.94 -4.41 9.26
C PRO A 53 -16.13 -3.17 9.66
N PRO A 54 -16.66 -1.97 9.44
CA PRO A 54 -15.91 -0.74 9.69
C PRO A 54 -15.32 -0.60 11.10
N GLU A 55 -16.06 -0.96 12.12
CA GLU A 55 -15.58 -0.88 13.50
C GLU A 55 -14.44 -1.86 13.75
N THR A 56 -14.61 -3.09 13.29
CA THR A 56 -13.58 -4.13 13.40
C THR A 56 -12.32 -3.73 12.64
N LEU A 57 -12.50 -3.16 11.47
CA LEU A 57 -11.39 -2.67 10.66
C LEU A 57 -10.58 -1.62 11.42
N GLU A 58 -11.26 -0.66 12.04
CA GLU A 58 -10.57 0.39 12.80
C GLU A 58 -9.81 -0.17 13.99
N ASN A 59 -10.42 -1.10 14.72
CA ASN A 59 -9.76 -1.77 15.84
C ASN A 59 -8.52 -2.53 15.38
N TRP A 60 -8.61 -3.20 14.24
CA TRP A 60 -7.48 -3.92 13.67
C TRP A 60 -6.35 -2.97 13.30
N LYS A 61 -6.67 -1.86 12.65
CA LYS A 61 -5.67 -0.85 12.27
C LYS A 61 -4.91 -0.33 13.50
N GLN A 62 -5.62 0.04 14.55
CA GLN A 62 -5.00 0.52 15.77
C GLN A 62 -4.09 -0.52 16.39
N ALA A 63 -4.57 -1.76 16.51
CA ALA A 63 -3.81 -2.83 17.13
C ALA A 63 -2.54 -3.15 16.36
N THR A 64 -2.62 -3.24 15.03
CA THR A 64 -1.45 -3.55 14.21
C THR A 64 -0.43 -2.43 14.21
N GLN A 65 -0.88 -1.18 14.19
CA GLN A 65 0.02 -0.03 14.28
C GLN A 65 0.80 -0.04 15.58
N GLU A 66 0.13 -0.31 16.70
CA GLU A 66 0.78 -0.38 18.00
C GLU A 66 1.78 -1.53 18.07
N VAL A 67 1.38 -2.71 17.62
CA VAL A 67 2.23 -3.90 17.64
C VAL A 67 3.48 -3.66 16.79
N CYS A 68 3.30 -3.15 15.57
CA CYS A 68 4.42 -2.93 14.66
C CYS A 68 5.35 -1.83 15.17
N ALA A 69 4.83 -0.78 15.79
CA ALA A 69 5.65 0.26 16.38
C ALA A 69 6.53 -0.29 17.51
N VAL A 70 5.96 -1.13 18.36
CA VAL A 70 6.71 -1.76 19.45
C VAL A 70 7.75 -2.75 18.93
N ALA A 71 7.37 -3.57 17.94
CA ALA A 71 8.24 -4.60 17.41
C ALA A 71 9.54 -4.03 16.83
N TYR A 72 9.47 -2.85 16.23
CA TYR A 72 10.61 -2.26 15.53
C TYR A 72 11.23 -1.04 16.21
N VAL A 73 10.91 -0.84 17.50
CA VAL A 73 11.52 0.24 18.30
C VAL A 73 13.06 0.29 18.19
N PRO A 74 13.80 -0.84 18.23
CA PRO A 74 15.26 -0.78 18.12
C PRO A 74 15.76 -0.15 16.82
N TYR A 75 14.94 -0.10 15.79
CA TYR A 75 15.32 0.41 14.48
C TYR A 75 14.76 1.80 14.18
N ARG A 76 14.17 2.46 15.19
CA ARG A 76 13.46 3.74 15.03
C ARG A 76 14.30 4.82 14.36
N GLN A 77 15.60 4.84 14.60
CA GLN A 77 16.50 5.84 14.05
C GLN A 77 17.04 5.46 12.66
N GLY A 78 16.74 4.28 12.18
CA GLY A 78 17.24 3.80 10.89
C GLY A 78 16.44 4.34 9.72
N THR A 79 17.10 4.43 8.56
CA THR A 79 16.45 4.93 7.33
C THR A 79 15.39 3.97 6.80
N ILE A 80 15.47 2.70 7.17
CA ILE A 80 14.51 1.68 6.71
C ILE A 80 13.35 1.49 7.67
N TYR A 81 13.30 2.23 8.79
CA TYR A 81 12.25 2.08 9.78
C TYR A 81 10.85 2.23 9.19
N PRO A 82 10.55 3.25 8.36
CA PRO A 82 9.20 3.40 7.81
C PRO A 82 8.72 2.17 7.04
N GLN A 83 9.56 1.57 6.18
CA GLN A 83 9.13 0.39 5.44
C GLN A 83 9.10 -0.86 6.29
N MET A 84 9.86 -0.91 7.38
CA MET A 84 9.77 -2.03 8.34
C MET A 84 8.40 -2.05 9.02
N VAL A 85 7.91 -0.88 9.42
CA VAL A 85 6.59 -0.76 10.05
C VAL A 85 5.48 -1.09 9.04
N VAL A 86 5.57 -0.56 7.82
CA VAL A 86 4.61 -0.86 6.75
C VAL A 86 4.63 -2.35 6.42
N GLY A 87 5.80 -2.95 6.32
CA GLY A 87 5.95 -4.37 6.06
C GLY A 87 5.37 -5.24 7.17
N CYS A 88 5.52 -4.81 8.42
CA CYS A 88 4.92 -5.47 9.57
C CYS A 88 3.40 -5.47 9.47
N ASP A 89 2.81 -4.31 9.22
CA ASP A 89 1.36 -4.18 9.07
C ASP A 89 0.85 -5.06 7.91
N ASP A 90 1.56 -5.05 6.81
CA ASP A 90 1.23 -5.90 5.65
C ASP A 90 1.23 -7.39 6.01
N ARG A 91 2.25 -7.86 6.73
CA ARG A 91 2.33 -9.27 7.14
C ARG A 91 1.20 -9.65 8.07
N LEU A 92 0.85 -8.77 9.01
CA LEU A 92 -0.28 -9.02 9.91
C LEU A 92 -1.60 -9.05 9.15
N ASN A 93 -1.78 -8.17 8.17
CA ASN A 93 -2.97 -8.19 7.31
C ASN A 93 -3.09 -9.50 6.56
N ARG A 94 -1.98 -10.03 6.06
CA ARG A 94 -2.00 -11.29 5.30
C ARG A 94 -2.34 -12.49 6.18
N VAL A 95 -1.87 -12.49 7.42
CA VAL A 95 -2.27 -13.52 8.40
C VAL A 95 -3.77 -13.44 8.68
N LEU A 96 -4.29 -12.23 8.87
CA LEU A 96 -5.72 -12.02 9.07
C LEU A 96 -6.53 -12.54 7.88
N LEU A 97 -6.11 -12.22 6.66
CA LEU A 97 -6.81 -12.63 5.46
C LEU A 97 -6.82 -14.16 5.30
N GLU A 98 -5.72 -14.81 5.66
CA GLU A 98 -5.68 -16.28 5.68
C GLU A 98 -6.66 -16.86 6.70
N GLU A 99 -6.76 -16.26 7.87
CA GLU A 99 -7.70 -16.71 8.88
C GLU A 99 -9.14 -16.55 8.43
N LEU A 100 -9.48 -15.42 7.84
CA LEU A 100 -10.81 -15.16 7.30
C LEU A 100 -11.17 -16.13 6.17
N LYS A 101 -10.21 -16.44 5.33
CA LYS A 101 -10.38 -17.39 4.23
C LYS A 101 -10.73 -18.79 4.74
N GLY A 102 -10.09 -19.22 5.83
CA GLY A 102 -10.33 -20.52 6.42
C GLY A 102 -11.73 -20.71 6.99
N LEU A 103 -12.41 -19.60 7.31
CA LEU A 103 -13.74 -19.65 7.92
C LEU A 103 -14.87 -19.64 6.89
N GLY A 104 -14.65 -19.12 5.72
CA GLY A 104 -15.71 -18.86 4.76
C GLY A 104 -15.69 -19.70 3.51
N ASN A 105 -14.63 -20.37 3.26
CA ASN A 105 -14.45 -21.05 1.99
C ASN A 105 -13.97 -22.47 2.16
#